data_f4ae6bf0c764e76e68fe20807606ed8d
#
_entry.id   f4ae6bf0c764e76e68fe20807606ed8d
#
_cell.length_a   1.000
_cell.length_b   1.000
_cell.length_c   1.000
_cell.angle_alpha   90.00
_cell.angle_beta   90.00
_cell.angle_gamma   90.00
#
_symmetry.space_group_name_H-M   'P 1'
#
loop_
_entity.id
_entity.type
_entity.pdbx_description
1 polymer ?
#
loop_
_entity_poly.entity_id
_entity_poly.type
_entity_poly.pdbx_seq_one_letter_code
_entity_poly.pdbx_strand_id
1 'polypeptide(L)'
;MAPYIFMERNGIHIIDLHKTAAKIDEAAAALKQIAKSGRKILFVATKKQAKEIIANKVGSVNMPYVVERWPGGMLTNFPTIRKAVKKMTSIDRMMTDTSWTSLSKREKLQISRQRAKLEKNLGSIAELNRLPAAMFVVDVMKEHIAVKEAIRLGIPVFAMVDTNSDPGNVDFVIPANDDASNSIELIIGAMVDAIKEGLAERKADKENEAPAKDKSSKGGRKGESKARVKGRKEEEEADEAVEIEAEDKADDIDAADQE
;
A
#
# COMPACT_ATOMS: atom_id res chain seq x y z
N MET A 1 25.46 4.60 -8.80
CA MET A 1 25.93 3.37 -8.09
C MET A 1 27.44 3.29 -7.81
N ALA A 2 28.30 4.08 -8.46
CA ALA A 2 29.77 4.02 -8.28
C ALA A 2 30.27 3.89 -6.81
N PRO A 3 29.74 4.59 -5.79
CA PRO A 3 30.18 4.44 -4.40
C PRO A 3 29.95 3.05 -3.77
N TYR A 4 29.04 2.25 -4.34
CA TYR A 4 28.63 0.94 -3.84
C TYR A 4 29.27 -0.23 -4.60
N ILE A 5 30.00 0.04 -5.69
CA ILE A 5 30.72 -0.96 -6.48
C ILE A 5 32.08 -1.19 -5.84
N PHE A 6 32.42 -2.45 -5.53
CA PHE A 6 33.71 -2.85 -5.02
C PHE A 6 34.77 -2.92 -6.15
N MET A 7 34.41 -3.61 -7.24
CA MET A 7 35.28 -3.78 -8.41
C MET A 7 34.46 -4.18 -9.64
N GLU A 8 35.08 -4.02 -10.81
CA GLU A 8 34.57 -4.56 -12.06
C GLU A 8 35.46 -5.73 -12.52
N ARG A 9 34.83 -6.83 -12.92
CA ARG A 9 35.53 -8.00 -13.47
C ARG A 9 34.81 -8.51 -14.71
N ASN A 10 35.48 -8.53 -15.84
CA ASN A 10 34.91 -8.99 -17.12
C ASN A 10 33.62 -8.24 -17.53
N GLY A 11 33.51 -6.94 -17.26
CA GLY A 11 32.32 -6.15 -17.54
C GLY A 11 31.18 -6.36 -16.52
N ILE A 12 31.39 -7.12 -15.42
CA ILE A 12 30.42 -7.35 -14.36
C ILE A 12 30.81 -6.53 -13.14
N HIS A 13 29.92 -5.68 -12.67
CA HIS A 13 30.11 -4.93 -11.45
C HIS A 13 29.82 -5.80 -10.22
N ILE A 14 30.76 -5.83 -9.28
CA ILE A 14 30.64 -6.54 -8.01
C ILE A 14 30.29 -5.52 -6.93
N ILE A 15 29.12 -5.71 -6.28
CA ILE A 15 28.63 -4.83 -5.21
C ILE A 15 29.41 -5.11 -3.92
N ASP A 16 29.71 -4.06 -3.16
CA ASP A 16 30.34 -4.13 -1.84
C ASP A 16 29.32 -4.60 -0.78
N LEU A 17 29.42 -5.87 -0.39
CA LEU A 17 28.48 -6.48 0.57
C LEU A 17 28.58 -5.89 1.98
N HIS A 18 29.71 -5.32 2.39
CA HIS A 18 29.82 -4.62 3.67
C HIS A 18 28.93 -3.38 3.70
N LYS A 19 28.90 -2.63 2.60
CA LYS A 19 28.01 -1.48 2.46
C LYS A 19 26.56 -1.92 2.36
N THR A 20 26.28 -3.04 1.68
CA THR A 20 24.92 -3.60 1.63
C THR A 20 24.43 -3.93 3.04
N ALA A 21 25.21 -4.64 3.85
CA ALA A 21 24.83 -5.00 5.22
C ALA A 21 24.56 -3.76 6.08
N ALA A 22 25.46 -2.78 6.09
CA ALA A 22 25.27 -1.53 6.81
C ALA A 22 24.00 -0.77 6.38
N LYS A 23 23.68 -0.76 5.08
CA LYS A 23 22.48 -0.11 4.54
C LYS A 23 21.20 -0.89 4.81
N ILE A 24 21.26 -2.21 4.93
CA ILE A 24 20.14 -3.03 5.40
C ILE A 24 19.81 -2.68 6.85
N ASP A 25 20.81 -2.60 7.73
CA ASP A 25 20.60 -2.28 9.14
C ASP A 25 20.01 -0.87 9.33
N GLU A 26 20.52 0.12 8.57
CA GLU A 26 20.02 1.49 8.57
C GLU A 26 18.53 1.55 8.13
N ALA A 27 18.20 0.88 7.01
CA ALA A 27 16.85 0.82 6.49
C ALA A 27 15.90 0.08 7.43
N ALA A 28 16.34 -1.04 8.01
CA ALA A 28 15.57 -1.84 8.96
C ALA A 28 15.22 -1.03 10.22
N ALA A 29 16.18 -0.30 10.77
CA ALA A 29 15.95 0.56 11.93
C ALA A 29 14.91 1.66 11.63
N ALA A 30 14.98 2.30 10.46
CA ALA A 30 14.02 3.32 10.05
C ALA A 30 12.62 2.72 9.83
N LEU A 31 12.49 1.58 9.15
CA LEU A 31 11.20 0.90 8.93
C LEU A 31 10.58 0.42 10.26
N LYS A 32 11.39 -0.06 11.20
CA LYS A 32 10.94 -0.43 12.55
C LYS A 32 10.30 0.75 13.27
N GLN A 33 10.90 1.95 13.22
CA GLN A 33 10.33 3.16 13.81
C GLN A 33 9.00 3.58 13.16
N ILE A 34 8.90 3.48 11.82
CA ILE A 34 7.66 3.74 11.10
C ILE A 34 6.57 2.75 11.50
N ALA A 35 6.91 1.45 11.59
CA ALA A 35 5.97 0.41 12.01
C ALA A 35 5.50 0.60 13.47
N LYS A 36 6.41 0.99 14.39
CA LYS A 36 6.10 1.33 15.79
C LYS A 36 5.10 2.49 15.87
N SER A 37 5.19 3.50 15.00
CA SER A 37 4.19 4.58 14.92
C SER A 37 2.82 4.10 14.44
N GLY A 38 2.73 2.88 13.91
CA GLY A 38 1.51 2.24 13.39
C GLY A 38 1.05 2.72 12.03
N ARG A 39 1.91 3.42 11.31
CA ARG A 39 1.64 3.82 9.94
C ARG A 39 1.98 2.68 8.97
N LYS A 40 1.32 2.66 7.82
CA LYS A 40 1.52 1.63 6.80
C LYS A 40 2.71 1.98 5.91
N ILE A 41 3.45 0.93 5.52
CA ILE A 41 4.56 0.98 4.57
C ILE A 41 4.07 0.25 3.31
N LEU A 42 4.20 0.89 2.14
CA LEU A 42 3.78 0.32 0.87
C LEU A 42 4.96 -0.35 0.17
N PHE A 43 4.81 -1.62 -0.17
CA PHE A 43 5.83 -2.37 -0.93
C PHE A 43 5.46 -2.41 -2.41
N VAL A 44 6.45 -2.17 -3.29
CA VAL A 44 6.25 -2.12 -4.75
C VAL A 44 7.29 -3.00 -5.43
N ALA A 45 6.83 -4.01 -6.16
CA ALA A 45 7.70 -4.85 -6.97
C ALA A 45 6.92 -5.57 -8.08
N THR A 46 7.04 -5.09 -9.29
CA THR A 46 6.41 -5.74 -10.46
C THR A 46 7.32 -6.76 -11.16
N LYS A 47 8.55 -6.95 -10.68
CA LYS A 47 9.48 -7.99 -11.16
C LYS A 47 8.93 -9.38 -10.88
N LYS A 48 9.00 -10.29 -11.86
CA LYS A 48 8.48 -11.67 -11.72
C LYS A 48 9.11 -12.40 -10.54
N GLN A 49 10.41 -12.23 -10.31
CA GLN A 49 11.17 -12.87 -9.25
C GLN A 49 10.77 -12.38 -7.84
N ALA A 50 10.29 -11.13 -7.73
CA ALA A 50 9.94 -10.52 -6.45
C ALA A 50 8.46 -10.70 -6.06
N LYS A 51 7.56 -10.94 -7.02
CA LYS A 51 6.10 -10.97 -6.79
C LYS A 51 5.66 -11.91 -5.67
N GLU A 52 6.04 -13.17 -5.77
CA GLU A 52 5.64 -14.20 -4.80
C GLU A 52 6.28 -13.97 -3.43
N ILE A 53 7.55 -13.56 -3.42
CA ILE A 53 8.29 -13.28 -2.19
C ILE A 53 7.61 -12.15 -1.40
N ILE A 54 7.26 -11.06 -2.08
CA ILE A 54 6.57 -9.92 -1.46
C ILE A 54 5.17 -10.29 -1.02
N ALA A 55 4.37 -10.94 -1.88
CA ALA A 55 3.02 -11.34 -1.52
C ALA A 55 2.98 -12.20 -0.26
N ASN A 56 3.90 -13.17 -0.14
CA ASN A 56 3.97 -14.07 1.00
C ASN A 56 4.53 -13.38 2.27
N LYS A 57 5.70 -12.73 2.17
CA LYS A 57 6.38 -12.15 3.34
C LYS A 57 5.67 -10.88 3.84
N VAL A 58 5.33 -9.95 2.96
CA VAL A 58 4.68 -8.69 3.33
C VAL A 58 3.23 -8.91 3.74
N GLY A 59 2.53 -9.86 3.10
CA GLY A 59 1.19 -10.27 3.51
C GLY A 59 1.12 -10.76 4.95
N SER A 60 2.17 -11.46 5.43
CA SER A 60 2.23 -11.96 6.83
C SER A 60 2.21 -10.86 7.90
N VAL A 61 2.63 -9.64 7.56
CA VAL A 61 2.64 -8.46 8.45
C VAL A 61 1.50 -7.48 8.18
N ASN A 62 0.58 -7.86 7.30
CA ASN A 62 -0.57 -7.04 6.90
C ASN A 62 -0.17 -5.62 6.45
N MET A 63 0.92 -5.52 5.68
CA MET A 63 1.33 -4.30 5.01
C MET A 63 0.83 -4.30 3.56
N PRO A 64 0.43 -3.14 3.00
CA PRO A 64 -0.01 -3.04 1.61
C PRO A 64 1.16 -3.28 0.65
N TYR A 65 0.87 -3.92 -0.49
CA TYR A 65 1.87 -4.16 -1.52
C TYR A 65 1.27 -4.10 -2.94
N VAL A 66 2.10 -3.80 -3.94
CA VAL A 66 1.74 -3.81 -5.36
C VAL A 66 2.73 -4.69 -6.10
N VAL A 67 2.23 -5.78 -6.71
CA VAL A 67 3.08 -6.77 -7.40
C VAL A 67 2.74 -6.96 -8.89
N GLU A 68 1.57 -6.50 -9.34
CA GLU A 68 1.16 -6.72 -10.73
C GLU A 68 1.54 -5.56 -11.64
N ARG A 69 0.96 -4.41 -11.43
CA ARG A 69 1.21 -3.20 -12.20
C ARG A 69 0.98 -1.98 -11.33
N TRP A 70 1.89 -1.02 -11.40
CA TRP A 70 1.66 0.29 -10.81
C TRP A 70 0.69 1.08 -11.69
N PRO A 71 -0.51 1.42 -11.23
CA PRO A 71 -1.38 2.35 -11.92
C PRO A 71 -0.83 3.77 -11.75
N GLY A 72 -0.62 4.49 -12.85
CA GLY A 72 -0.21 5.90 -12.78
C GLY A 72 -1.22 6.71 -11.96
N GLY A 73 -0.71 7.61 -11.09
CA GLY A 73 -1.55 8.37 -10.19
C GLY A 73 -1.95 7.64 -8.90
N MET A 74 -1.38 6.47 -8.61
CA MET A 74 -1.76 5.68 -7.44
C MET A 74 -1.62 6.44 -6.12
N LEU A 75 -0.59 7.24 -5.97
CA LEU A 75 -0.39 8.09 -4.79
C LEU A 75 -0.86 9.52 -5.05
N THR A 76 -0.55 10.08 -6.21
CA THR A 76 -0.86 11.48 -6.55
C THR A 76 -2.35 11.71 -6.81
N ASN A 77 -3.08 10.70 -7.30
CA ASN A 77 -4.53 10.72 -7.46
C ASN A 77 -5.20 9.63 -6.61
N PHE A 78 -4.85 9.59 -5.33
CA PHE A 78 -5.33 8.61 -4.38
C PHE A 78 -6.86 8.54 -4.26
N PRO A 79 -7.63 9.66 -4.32
CA PRO A 79 -9.11 9.60 -4.31
C PRO A 79 -9.70 8.72 -5.42
N THR A 80 -9.17 8.79 -6.65
CA THR A 80 -9.63 7.95 -7.77
C THR A 80 -9.33 6.46 -7.53
N ILE A 81 -8.16 6.14 -6.97
CA ILE A 81 -7.83 4.77 -6.57
C ILE A 81 -8.80 4.27 -5.49
N ARG A 82 -9.16 5.13 -4.53
CA ARG A 82 -10.17 4.80 -3.51
C ARG A 82 -11.56 4.55 -4.10
N LYS A 83 -11.99 5.33 -5.10
CA LYS A 83 -13.23 5.06 -5.86
C LYS A 83 -13.18 3.67 -6.52
N ALA A 84 -12.05 3.29 -7.13
CA ALA A 84 -11.87 1.95 -7.73
C ALA A 84 -11.92 0.81 -6.69
N VAL A 85 -11.35 1.01 -5.50
CA VAL A 85 -11.44 0.05 -4.38
C VAL A 85 -12.87 -0.05 -3.86
N LYS A 86 -13.58 1.08 -3.67
CA LYS A 86 -15.00 1.10 -3.29
C LYS A 86 -15.85 0.36 -4.33
N LYS A 87 -15.58 0.53 -5.64
CA LYS A 87 -16.25 -0.20 -6.72
C LYS A 87 -16.04 -1.72 -6.60
N MET A 88 -14.83 -2.18 -6.27
CA MET A 88 -14.56 -3.60 -6.01
C MET A 88 -15.43 -4.13 -4.85
N THR A 89 -15.46 -3.42 -3.73
CA THR A 89 -16.30 -3.79 -2.57
C THR A 89 -17.80 -3.76 -2.89
N SER A 90 -18.25 -2.81 -3.73
CA SER A 90 -19.64 -2.75 -4.20
C SER A 90 -20.00 -3.96 -5.07
N ILE A 91 -19.09 -4.40 -5.94
CA ILE A 91 -19.27 -5.62 -6.74
C ILE A 91 -19.37 -6.85 -5.81
N ASP A 92 -18.52 -6.94 -4.79
CA ASP A 92 -18.57 -8.04 -3.82
C ASP A 92 -19.92 -8.11 -3.10
N ARG A 93 -20.47 -6.97 -2.67
CA ARG A 93 -21.81 -6.89 -2.08
C ARG A 93 -22.90 -7.32 -3.08
N MET A 94 -22.84 -6.82 -4.33
CA MET A 94 -23.79 -7.18 -5.39
C MET A 94 -23.79 -8.69 -5.65
N MET A 95 -22.61 -9.35 -5.62
CA MET A 95 -22.50 -10.79 -5.83
C MET A 95 -23.12 -11.63 -4.69
N THR A 96 -23.28 -11.06 -3.50
CA THR A 96 -23.94 -11.70 -2.35
C THR A 96 -25.43 -11.38 -2.23
N ASP A 97 -25.92 -10.38 -2.98
CA ASP A 97 -27.29 -9.93 -2.94
C ASP A 97 -28.22 -10.77 -3.84
N THR A 98 -29.51 -10.72 -3.57
CA THR A 98 -30.58 -11.36 -4.36
C THR A 98 -30.63 -10.85 -5.80
N SER A 99 -30.25 -9.58 -6.04
CA SER A 99 -30.13 -8.98 -7.35
C SER A 99 -29.19 -9.74 -8.29
N TRP A 100 -28.17 -10.43 -7.76
CA TRP A 100 -27.25 -11.27 -8.53
C TRP A 100 -27.97 -12.39 -9.28
N THR A 101 -29.03 -12.98 -8.69
CA THR A 101 -29.74 -14.10 -9.33
C THR A 101 -30.51 -13.68 -10.56
N SER A 102 -30.99 -12.45 -10.64
CA SER A 102 -31.79 -11.90 -11.76
C SER A 102 -30.94 -11.52 -12.98
N LEU A 103 -29.62 -11.35 -12.83
CA LEU A 103 -28.71 -10.99 -13.92
C LEU A 103 -28.54 -12.10 -14.95
N SER A 104 -28.37 -11.74 -16.22
CA SER A 104 -28.06 -12.67 -17.29
C SER A 104 -26.67 -13.32 -17.10
N LYS A 105 -26.44 -14.50 -17.68
CA LYS A 105 -25.16 -15.20 -17.63
C LYS A 105 -24.00 -14.35 -18.18
N ARG A 106 -24.26 -13.54 -19.20
CA ARG A 106 -23.26 -12.66 -19.82
C ARG A 106 -22.84 -11.55 -18.87
N GLU A 107 -23.80 -10.88 -18.23
CA GLU A 107 -23.54 -9.81 -17.24
C GLU A 107 -22.78 -10.35 -16.03
N LYS A 108 -23.21 -11.47 -15.47
CA LYS A 108 -22.47 -12.16 -14.38
C LYS A 108 -21.01 -12.41 -14.73
N LEU A 109 -20.75 -12.89 -15.93
CA LEU A 109 -19.39 -13.14 -16.39
C LEU A 109 -18.58 -11.86 -16.53
N GLN A 110 -19.19 -10.79 -17.07
CA GLN A 110 -18.53 -9.49 -17.24
C GLN A 110 -18.15 -8.86 -15.89
N ILE A 111 -19.10 -8.84 -14.95
CA ILE A 111 -18.89 -8.33 -13.59
C ILE A 111 -17.80 -9.16 -12.85
N SER A 112 -17.86 -10.48 -12.94
CA SER A 112 -16.84 -11.38 -12.37
C SER A 112 -15.44 -11.11 -12.91
N ARG A 113 -15.31 -10.89 -14.22
CA ARG A 113 -14.04 -10.53 -14.86
C ARG A 113 -13.54 -9.16 -14.41
N GLN A 114 -14.46 -8.18 -14.30
CA GLN A 114 -14.11 -6.85 -13.80
C GLN A 114 -13.62 -6.92 -12.35
N ARG A 115 -14.33 -7.65 -11.48
CA ARG A 115 -13.91 -7.87 -10.08
C ARG A 115 -12.52 -8.50 -10.01
N ALA A 116 -12.30 -9.61 -10.73
CA ALA A 116 -11.01 -10.30 -10.74
C ALA A 116 -9.85 -9.39 -11.20
N LYS A 117 -10.09 -8.50 -12.19
CA LYS A 117 -9.11 -7.52 -12.65
C LYS A 117 -8.79 -6.47 -11.58
N LEU A 118 -9.81 -5.98 -10.87
CA LEU A 118 -9.63 -5.01 -9.78
C LEU A 118 -8.93 -5.66 -8.59
N GLU A 119 -9.34 -6.85 -8.17
CA GLU A 119 -8.72 -7.60 -7.08
C GLU A 119 -7.25 -7.90 -7.33
N LYS A 120 -6.91 -8.32 -8.55
CA LYS A 120 -5.53 -8.59 -8.95
C LYS A 120 -4.62 -7.35 -8.82
N ASN A 121 -5.14 -6.18 -9.16
CA ASN A 121 -4.35 -4.94 -9.18
C ASN A 121 -4.39 -4.16 -7.86
N LEU A 122 -5.52 -4.20 -7.15
CA LEU A 122 -5.80 -3.32 -6.01
C LEU A 122 -6.17 -4.09 -4.72
N GLY A 123 -6.31 -5.41 -4.77
CA GLY A 123 -6.74 -6.21 -3.62
C GLY A 123 -5.85 -6.03 -2.41
N SER A 124 -4.54 -6.02 -2.60
CA SER A 124 -3.54 -5.86 -1.53
C SER A 124 -3.51 -4.47 -0.89
N ILE A 125 -4.10 -3.46 -1.54
CA ILE A 125 -4.20 -2.08 -1.04
C ILE A 125 -5.62 -1.69 -0.60
N ALA A 126 -6.55 -2.63 -0.61
CA ALA A 126 -7.96 -2.36 -0.25
C ALA A 126 -8.12 -1.72 1.13
N GLU A 127 -7.28 -2.12 2.09
CA GLU A 127 -7.26 -1.58 3.46
C GLU A 127 -6.50 -0.26 3.61
N LEU A 128 -5.85 0.23 2.56
CA LEU A 128 -5.07 1.47 2.62
C LEU A 128 -6.02 2.68 2.57
N ASN A 129 -6.36 3.21 3.76
CA ASN A 129 -7.28 4.34 3.91
C ASN A 129 -6.61 5.71 3.81
N ARG A 130 -5.28 5.78 3.95
CA ARG A 130 -4.47 6.99 3.91
C ARG A 130 -3.20 6.72 3.12
N LEU A 131 -2.54 7.76 2.66
CA LEU A 131 -1.22 7.65 2.04
C LEU A 131 -0.24 6.91 2.96
N PRO A 132 0.63 6.06 2.40
CA PRO A 132 1.62 5.34 3.18
C PRO A 132 2.64 6.31 3.79
N ALA A 133 3.24 5.93 4.92
CA ALA A 133 4.27 6.72 5.56
C ALA A 133 5.66 6.54 4.95
N ALA A 134 5.85 5.43 4.24
CA ALA A 134 7.06 5.12 3.49
C ALA A 134 6.72 4.17 2.34
N MET A 135 7.59 4.14 1.34
CA MET A 135 7.50 3.22 0.22
C MET A 135 8.79 2.40 0.12
N PHE A 136 8.66 1.08 -0.02
CA PHE A 136 9.76 0.18 -0.30
C PHE A 136 9.66 -0.34 -1.73
N VAL A 137 10.71 -0.13 -2.52
CA VAL A 137 10.72 -0.45 -3.96
C VAL A 137 11.79 -1.49 -4.27
N VAL A 138 11.43 -2.47 -5.07
CA VAL A 138 12.39 -3.41 -5.68
C VAL A 138 12.54 -3.06 -7.15
N ASP A 139 13.75 -2.67 -7.58
CA ASP A 139 14.08 -2.19 -8.92
C ASP A 139 13.53 -0.77 -9.20
N VAL A 140 14.35 0.23 -8.88
CA VAL A 140 14.04 1.65 -9.10
C VAL A 140 13.88 2.00 -10.59
N MET A 141 14.61 1.33 -11.46
CA MET A 141 14.55 1.59 -12.91
C MET A 141 13.19 1.20 -13.47
N LYS A 142 12.64 0.07 -13.03
CA LYS A 142 11.34 -0.42 -13.46
C LYS A 142 10.19 0.37 -12.85
N GLU A 143 10.29 0.66 -11.56
CA GLU A 143 9.25 1.34 -10.78
C GLU A 143 9.46 2.86 -10.72
N HIS A 144 10.11 3.45 -11.73
CA HIS A 144 10.43 4.89 -11.77
C HIS A 144 9.21 5.82 -11.62
N ILE A 145 8.01 5.37 -12.03
CA ILE A 145 6.78 6.15 -11.88
C ILE A 145 6.39 6.21 -10.41
N ALA A 146 6.42 5.08 -9.70
CA ALA A 146 6.12 5.00 -8.28
C ALA A 146 7.07 5.88 -7.45
N VAL A 147 8.36 5.81 -7.75
CA VAL A 147 9.40 6.63 -7.10
C VAL A 147 9.13 8.12 -7.32
N LYS A 148 8.85 8.55 -8.55
CA LYS A 148 8.52 9.95 -8.86
C LYS A 148 7.27 10.45 -8.14
N GLU A 149 6.24 9.61 -8.02
CA GLU A 149 5.04 9.96 -7.26
C GLU A 149 5.31 10.10 -5.76
N ALA A 150 6.12 9.21 -5.17
CA ALA A 150 6.50 9.28 -3.77
C ALA A 150 7.29 10.56 -3.46
N ILE A 151 8.30 10.89 -4.28
CA ILE A 151 9.11 12.12 -4.15
C ILE A 151 8.21 13.35 -4.22
N ARG A 152 7.27 13.38 -5.19
CA ARG A 152 6.33 14.51 -5.33
C ARG A 152 5.48 14.76 -4.08
N LEU A 153 5.17 13.72 -3.33
CA LEU A 153 4.38 13.77 -2.10
C LEU A 153 5.22 13.83 -0.83
N GLY A 154 6.55 13.85 -0.93
CA GLY A 154 7.45 13.83 0.22
C GLY A 154 7.39 12.55 1.04
N ILE A 155 7.08 11.41 0.39
CA ILE A 155 7.06 10.08 1.03
C ILE A 155 8.45 9.49 0.92
N PRO A 156 9.11 9.14 2.04
CA PRO A 156 10.45 8.55 2.04
C PRO A 156 10.47 7.23 1.29
N VAL A 157 11.47 7.08 0.41
CA VAL A 157 11.67 5.93 -0.48
C VAL A 157 12.82 5.09 0.00
N PHE A 158 12.53 3.83 0.30
CA PHE A 158 13.48 2.76 0.54
C PHE A 158 13.56 1.92 -0.73
N ALA A 159 14.76 1.62 -1.22
CA ALA A 159 14.83 0.82 -2.43
C ALA A 159 16.01 -0.13 -2.48
N MET A 160 15.77 -1.32 -3.04
CA MET A 160 16.84 -2.17 -3.59
C MET A 160 17.28 -1.56 -4.92
N VAL A 161 18.57 -1.26 -5.02
CA VAL A 161 19.16 -0.57 -6.16
C VAL A 161 20.28 -1.41 -6.73
N ASP A 162 20.13 -1.88 -7.95
CA ASP A 162 21.16 -2.59 -8.68
C ASP A 162 22.08 -1.61 -9.42
N THR A 163 23.15 -2.11 -9.99
CA THR A 163 24.22 -1.35 -10.66
C THR A 163 23.75 -0.54 -11.88
N ASN A 164 22.62 -0.93 -12.50
CA ASN A 164 21.97 -0.26 -13.63
C ASN A 164 21.06 0.91 -13.24
N SER A 165 20.83 1.13 -11.95
CA SER A 165 19.87 2.11 -11.45
C SER A 165 20.58 3.34 -10.83
N ASP A 166 19.88 4.50 -10.83
CA ASP A 166 20.35 5.73 -10.19
C ASP A 166 19.82 5.83 -8.76
N PRO A 167 20.69 5.84 -7.73
CA PRO A 167 20.30 5.98 -6.34
C PRO A 167 19.91 7.41 -5.94
N GLY A 168 20.09 8.42 -6.79
CA GLY A 168 19.93 9.84 -6.43
C GLY A 168 18.54 10.25 -5.97
N ASN A 169 17.53 9.45 -6.28
CA ASN A 169 16.13 9.71 -5.95
C ASN A 169 15.59 8.80 -4.80
N VAL A 170 16.49 8.18 -4.05
CA VAL A 170 16.15 7.22 -2.99
C VAL A 170 16.73 7.68 -1.68
N ASP A 171 15.92 7.75 -0.62
CA ASP A 171 16.38 8.19 0.70
C ASP A 171 17.20 7.09 1.40
N PHE A 172 16.76 5.84 1.31
CA PHE A 172 17.43 4.67 1.89
C PHE A 172 17.80 3.67 0.80
N VAL A 173 19.02 3.78 0.31
CA VAL A 173 19.55 2.94 -0.76
C VAL A 173 20.09 1.64 -0.19
N ILE A 174 19.62 0.51 -0.68
CA ILE A 174 20.14 -0.83 -0.37
C ILE A 174 20.78 -1.36 -1.66
N PRO A 175 22.10 -1.26 -1.82
CA PRO A 175 22.77 -1.77 -3.00
C PRO A 175 22.73 -3.29 -3.01
N ALA A 176 22.02 -3.88 -3.98
CA ALA A 176 21.86 -5.32 -4.06
C ALA A 176 21.39 -5.75 -5.45
N ASN A 177 21.58 -7.03 -5.75
CA ASN A 177 21.07 -7.64 -6.98
C ASN A 177 19.54 -7.84 -6.85
N ASP A 178 18.79 -7.19 -7.71
CA ASP A 178 17.33 -7.21 -7.76
C ASP A 178 16.75 -8.25 -8.74
N ASP A 179 17.60 -9.06 -9.38
CA ASP A 179 17.18 -10.16 -10.27
C ASP A 179 17.24 -11.54 -9.58
N ALA A 180 18.09 -11.69 -8.56
CA ALA A 180 18.23 -12.94 -7.83
C ALA A 180 17.16 -13.09 -6.74
N SER A 181 16.30 -14.10 -6.85
CA SER A 181 15.23 -14.37 -5.87
C SER A 181 15.78 -14.51 -4.45
N ASN A 182 16.93 -15.17 -4.25
CA ASN A 182 17.54 -15.34 -2.93
C ASN A 182 17.99 -14.01 -2.31
N SER A 183 18.52 -13.08 -3.13
CA SER A 183 18.91 -11.74 -2.68
C SER A 183 17.67 -10.94 -2.25
N ILE A 184 16.62 -10.95 -3.08
CA ILE A 184 15.35 -10.29 -2.79
C ILE A 184 14.72 -10.88 -1.51
N GLU A 185 14.72 -12.20 -1.40
CA GLU A 185 14.13 -12.89 -0.25
C GLU A 185 14.83 -12.57 1.06
N LEU A 186 16.16 -12.50 1.07
CA LEU A 186 16.96 -12.17 2.24
C LEU A 186 16.67 -10.73 2.70
N ILE A 187 16.71 -9.76 1.78
CA ILE A 187 16.52 -8.34 2.11
C ILE A 187 15.09 -8.07 2.54
N ILE A 188 14.10 -8.58 1.80
CA ILE A 188 12.69 -8.43 2.20
C ILE A 188 12.41 -9.13 3.53
N GLY A 189 13.07 -10.28 3.79
CA GLY A 189 13.01 -10.97 5.08
C GLY A 189 13.46 -10.06 6.22
N ALA A 190 14.66 -9.48 6.11
CA ALA A 190 15.21 -8.56 7.12
C ALA A 190 14.29 -7.34 7.35
N MET A 191 13.73 -6.73 6.28
CA MET A 191 12.80 -5.61 6.40
C MET A 191 11.49 -6.01 7.09
N VAL A 192 10.93 -7.16 6.72
CA VAL A 192 9.69 -7.67 7.32
C VAL A 192 9.89 -8.02 8.80
N ASP A 193 11.03 -8.59 9.16
CA ASP A 193 11.32 -8.93 10.56
C ASP A 193 11.50 -7.66 11.42
N ALA A 194 12.16 -6.62 10.91
CA ALA A 194 12.22 -5.32 11.57
C ALA A 194 10.82 -4.68 11.75
N ILE A 195 9.94 -4.82 10.74
CA ILE A 195 8.55 -4.36 10.84
C ILE A 195 7.78 -5.15 11.90
N LYS A 196 7.94 -6.48 11.98
CA LYS A 196 7.31 -7.32 13.02
C LYS A 196 7.73 -6.87 14.42
N GLU A 197 9.02 -6.62 14.62
CA GLU A 197 9.53 -6.10 15.89
C GLU A 197 8.90 -4.76 16.26
N GLY A 198 8.85 -3.80 15.31
CA GLY A 198 8.21 -2.50 15.52
C GLY A 198 6.71 -2.62 15.86
N LEU A 199 5.98 -3.53 15.21
CA LEU A 199 4.58 -3.80 15.51
C LEU A 199 4.40 -4.48 16.88
N ALA A 200 5.33 -5.35 17.30
CA ALA A 200 5.32 -5.99 18.62
C ALA A 200 5.57 -4.97 19.74
N GLU A 201 6.57 -4.09 19.57
CA GLU A 201 6.83 -2.99 20.51
C GLU A 201 5.60 -2.08 20.66
N ARG A 202 4.95 -1.73 19.56
CA ARG A 202 3.71 -0.94 19.60
C ARG A 202 2.59 -1.62 20.37
N LYS A 203 2.44 -2.95 20.26
CA LYS A 203 1.44 -3.69 21.03
C LYS A 203 1.77 -3.65 22.53
N ALA A 204 3.03 -3.89 22.89
CA ALA A 204 3.50 -3.83 24.27
C ALA A 204 3.30 -2.42 24.88
N ASP A 205 3.63 -1.36 24.15
CA ASP A 205 3.42 0.02 24.57
C ASP A 205 1.94 0.31 24.85
N LYS A 206 1.02 -0.16 23.98
CA LYS A 206 -0.43 -0.01 24.17
C LYS A 206 -0.97 -0.80 25.37
N GLU A 207 -0.45 -2.00 25.61
CA GLU A 207 -0.84 -2.82 26.76
C GLU A 207 -0.39 -2.18 28.05
N ASN A 208 0.80 -1.56 28.07
CA ASN A 208 1.32 -0.82 29.22
C ASN A 208 0.56 0.49 29.51
N GLU A 209 0.02 1.16 28.47
CA GLU A 209 -0.80 2.38 28.62
C GLU A 209 -2.25 2.09 29.04
N ALA A 210 -2.77 0.88 28.84
CA ALA A 210 -4.14 0.52 29.12
C ALA A 210 -4.52 0.49 30.62
N PRO A 211 -3.66 0.20 31.60
CA PRO A 211 -4.04 0.14 33.02
C PRO A 211 -4.31 1.51 33.69
N ALA A 212 -3.92 2.63 33.07
CA ALA A 212 -4.00 3.95 33.74
C ALA A 212 -5.34 4.69 33.58
N LYS A 213 -6.23 4.28 32.67
CA LYS A 213 -7.48 5.01 32.36
C LYS A 213 -8.72 4.56 33.14
N ASP A 214 -8.66 3.46 33.88
CA ASP A 214 -9.87 2.89 34.51
C ASP A 214 -10.09 3.28 35.99
N LYS A 215 -9.27 4.19 36.54
CA LYS A 215 -9.40 4.60 37.97
C LYS A 215 -9.83 6.07 38.23
N SER A 216 -10.18 6.88 37.21
CA SER A 216 -10.51 8.27 37.45
C SER A 216 -11.78 8.80 36.82
N SER A 217 -12.83 8.00 36.63
CA SER A 217 -14.16 8.58 36.29
C SER A 217 -15.35 7.73 36.76
N LYS A 218 -15.46 7.58 38.10
CA LYS A 218 -16.74 7.30 38.72
C LYS A 218 -17.23 8.57 39.40
N GLY A 219 -17.93 9.43 38.66
CA GLY A 219 -18.56 10.66 39.20
C GLY A 219 -19.28 11.46 38.13
N GLY A 220 -20.55 11.13 37.85
CA GLY A 220 -21.58 12.06 37.43
C GLY A 220 -21.48 12.72 36.03
N ARG A 221 -22.28 12.22 35.09
CA ARG A 221 -23.30 12.98 34.35
C ARG A 221 -23.85 12.09 33.22
N LYS A 222 -25.04 11.55 33.51
CA LYS A 222 -25.90 10.92 32.50
C LYS A 222 -26.69 12.04 31.83
N GLY A 223 -26.72 12.02 30.49
CA GLY A 223 -27.72 12.77 29.71
C GLY A 223 -27.11 13.75 28.71
N GLU A 224 -27.47 13.61 27.46
CA GLU A 224 -27.44 14.63 26.37
C GLU A 224 -26.37 14.56 25.25
N SER A 225 -25.56 13.55 25.08
CA SER A 225 -24.61 13.56 23.91
C SER A 225 -24.85 12.48 22.83
N LYS A 226 -25.83 11.59 22.99
CA LYS A 226 -26.05 10.52 21.97
C LYS A 226 -26.93 10.91 20.77
N ALA A 227 -27.76 11.97 20.88
CA ALA A 227 -28.65 12.40 19.79
C ALA A 227 -27.93 13.22 18.70
N ARG A 228 -26.86 13.97 19.05
CA ARG A 228 -26.19 14.90 18.12
C ARG A 228 -25.17 14.25 17.19
N VAL A 229 -24.66 13.07 17.52
CA VAL A 229 -23.69 12.32 16.69
C VAL A 229 -24.38 11.44 15.64
N LYS A 230 -25.62 11.01 15.89
CA LYS A 230 -26.38 10.19 14.94
C LYS A 230 -26.95 11.01 13.77
N GLY A 231 -27.45 12.23 14.03
CA GLY A 231 -27.97 13.13 13.00
C GLY A 231 -26.90 13.61 11.99
N ARG A 232 -25.65 13.81 12.43
CA ARG A 232 -24.58 14.29 11.57
C ARG A 232 -24.00 13.21 10.63
N LYS A 233 -24.14 11.92 10.99
CA LYS A 233 -23.74 10.82 10.10
C LYS A 233 -24.79 10.51 9.03
N GLU A 234 -26.07 10.72 9.34
CA GLU A 234 -27.16 10.52 8.39
C GLU A 234 -27.23 11.65 7.35
N GLU A 235 -26.83 12.89 7.71
CA GLU A 235 -26.70 14.01 6.77
C GLU A 235 -25.49 13.86 5.84
N GLU A 236 -24.33 13.40 6.33
CA GLU A 236 -23.13 13.16 5.50
C GLU A 236 -23.33 11.95 4.54
N GLU A 237 -24.09 10.92 4.91
CA GLU A 237 -24.45 9.81 4.03
C GLU A 237 -25.51 10.18 2.98
N ALA A 238 -26.40 11.13 3.27
CA ALA A 238 -27.41 11.61 2.33
C ALA A 238 -26.83 12.56 1.27
N ASP A 239 -25.91 13.44 1.65
CA ASP A 239 -25.22 14.33 0.72
C ASP A 239 -24.27 13.55 -0.22
N GLU A 240 -23.58 12.49 0.28
CA GLU A 240 -22.72 11.62 -0.55
C GLU A 240 -23.54 10.79 -1.57
N ALA A 241 -24.79 10.43 -1.24
CA ALA A 241 -25.68 9.70 -2.15
C ALA A 241 -26.21 10.55 -3.31
N VAL A 242 -26.49 11.83 -3.04
CA VAL A 242 -26.97 12.79 -4.06
C VAL A 242 -25.87 13.17 -5.05
N GLU A 243 -24.60 13.28 -4.60
CA GLU A 243 -23.45 13.54 -5.49
C GLU A 243 -23.16 12.35 -6.44
N ILE A 244 -23.34 11.12 -5.98
CA ILE A 244 -23.12 9.90 -6.79
C ILE A 244 -24.17 9.78 -7.91
N GLU A 245 -25.44 10.10 -7.64
CA GLU A 245 -26.49 10.07 -8.66
C GLU A 245 -26.36 11.19 -9.70
N ALA A 246 -25.72 12.30 -9.38
CA ALA A 246 -25.49 13.40 -10.31
C ALA A 246 -24.30 13.13 -11.25
N GLU A 247 -23.25 12.44 -10.78
CA GLU A 247 -22.10 12.05 -11.62
C GLU A 247 -22.47 10.91 -12.58
N ASP A 248 -23.26 9.91 -12.18
CA ASP A 248 -23.71 8.82 -13.06
C ASP A 248 -24.61 9.31 -14.22
N LYS A 249 -25.35 10.41 -14.02
CA LYS A 249 -26.14 11.03 -15.09
C LYS A 249 -25.33 11.89 -16.06
N ALA A 250 -24.17 12.38 -15.66
CA ALA A 250 -23.27 13.14 -16.51
C ALA A 250 -22.48 12.23 -17.45
N ASP A 251 -22.06 11.05 -16.99
CA ASP A 251 -21.33 10.08 -17.81
C ASP A 251 -22.20 9.42 -18.89
N ASP A 252 -23.52 9.29 -18.66
CA ASP A 252 -24.48 8.77 -19.66
C ASP A 252 -24.79 9.77 -20.79
N ILE A 253 -24.61 11.08 -20.57
CA ILE A 253 -24.85 12.14 -21.58
C ILE A 253 -23.66 12.23 -22.55
N ASP A 254 -22.41 12.06 -22.06
CA ASP A 254 -21.21 12.09 -22.92
C ASP A 254 -21.06 10.84 -23.80
N ALA A 255 -21.71 9.73 -23.46
CA ALA A 255 -21.73 8.51 -24.26
C ALA A 255 -22.73 8.55 -25.41
N ALA A 256 -23.73 9.43 -25.36
CA ALA A 256 -24.78 9.57 -26.38
C ALA A 256 -24.43 10.53 -27.53
N ASP A 257 -23.41 11.38 -27.39
CA ASP A 257 -22.97 12.35 -28.40
C ASP A 257 -21.82 11.83 -29.30
N GLN A 258 -21.46 10.54 -29.22
CA GLN A 258 -20.41 9.91 -30.06
C GLN A 258 -20.89 8.76 -30.94
N GLU A 259 -22.17 8.69 -31.30
CA GLU A 259 -22.68 7.85 -32.42
C GLU A 259 -23.08 8.64 -33.66
#